data_bb6fd19f35991386f2d24501aac3fc40
#
_entry.id   bb6fd19f35991386f2d24501aac3fc40
#
_cell.length_a   1.000
_cell.length_b   1.000
_cell.length_c   1.000
_cell.angle_alpha   90.00
_cell.angle_beta   90.00
_cell.angle_gamma   90.00
#
_symmetry.space_group_name_H-M   'P 1'
#
loop_
_entity.id
_entity.type
_entity.pdbx_description
1 polymer ?
#
loop_
_entity_poly.entity_id
_entity_poly.type
_entity_poly.pdbx_seq_one_letter_code
_entity_poly.pdbx_strand_id
1 'polypeptide(L)' 'MIKKENCVAHVESNGKGYYSVYCEEQFPFGFFGEGCSIEEAKQDFIAVFEAFCADHLKRTGEVVEATFTFVQDESAL' A
#
# COMPACT_ATOMS: atom_id res chain seq x y z
N MET A 1 2.97 19.59 1.44
CA MET A 1 3.57 18.27 1.68
C MET A 1 2.66 17.42 2.55
N ILE A 2 2.44 16.20 2.13
CA ILE A 2 1.69 15.22 2.91
C ILE A 2 2.70 14.23 3.49
N LYS A 3 2.73 14.11 4.81
CA LYS A 3 3.62 13.16 5.46
C LYS A 3 2.83 12.39 6.50
N LYS A 4 2.77 11.07 6.34
CA LYS A 4 2.04 10.19 7.25
C LYS A 4 2.96 9.08 7.71
N GLU A 5 2.97 8.82 9.02
CA GLU A 5 3.85 7.82 9.60
C GLU A 5 3.04 6.70 10.21
N ASN A 6 3.59 5.50 10.12
CA ASN A 6 2.98 4.31 10.73
C ASN A 6 1.56 4.04 10.22
N CYS A 7 1.36 4.26 8.92
CA CYS A 7 0.08 3.92 8.31
C CYS A 7 -0.10 2.41 8.33
N VAL A 8 -1.27 1.96 8.75
CA VAL A 8 -1.56 0.53 8.83
C VAL A 8 -1.95 0.01 7.46
N ALA A 9 -1.18 -0.94 6.96
CA ALA A 9 -1.46 -1.60 5.69
C ALA A 9 -1.86 -3.05 5.98
N HIS A 10 -3.03 -3.44 5.52
CA HIS A 10 -3.58 -4.77 5.78
C HIS A 10 -3.22 -5.73 4.67
N VAL A 11 -2.69 -6.90 5.07
CA VAL A 11 -2.37 -7.96 4.14
C VAL A 11 -3.46 -9.02 4.25
N GLU A 12 -4.15 -9.28 3.15
CA GLU A 12 -5.24 -10.25 3.12
C GLU A 12 -4.93 -11.39 2.16
N SER A 13 -5.33 -12.59 2.55
CA SER A 13 -5.23 -13.77 1.70
C SER A 13 -6.62 -14.11 1.15
N ASN A 14 -6.68 -14.49 -0.12
CA ASN A 14 -7.93 -14.98 -0.69
C ASN A 14 -8.12 -16.49 -0.48
N GLY A 15 -7.18 -17.13 0.24
CA GLY A 15 -7.26 -18.56 0.51
C GLY A 15 -6.79 -19.44 -0.64
N LYS A 16 -6.30 -18.86 -1.74
CA LYS A 16 -5.90 -19.60 -2.94
C LYS A 16 -4.47 -19.28 -3.35
N GLY A 17 -3.65 -18.85 -2.39
CA GLY A 17 -2.26 -18.50 -2.69
C GLY A 17 -2.09 -17.14 -3.30
N TYR A 18 -3.08 -16.27 -3.16
CA TYR A 18 -3.02 -14.93 -3.68
C TYR A 18 -3.28 -13.94 -2.53
N TYR A 19 -2.53 -12.86 -2.54
CA TYR A 19 -2.56 -11.88 -1.44
C TYR A 19 -2.76 -10.48 -1.98
N SER A 20 -3.44 -9.65 -1.20
CA SER A 20 -3.58 -8.24 -1.50
C SER A 20 -3.23 -7.41 -0.27
N VAL A 21 -2.77 -6.18 -0.51
CA VAL A 21 -2.38 -5.25 0.53
C VAL A 21 -3.10 -3.94 0.26
N TYR A 22 -3.75 -3.40 1.27
CA TYR A 22 -4.42 -2.11 1.16
C TYR A 22 -4.19 -1.30 2.43
N CYS A 23 -4.31 0.01 2.31
CA CYS A 23 -4.12 0.94 3.42
C CYS A 23 -5.42 1.71 3.65
N GLU A 24 -5.79 1.87 4.93
CA GLU A 24 -6.99 2.62 5.28
C GLU A 24 -6.76 4.13 5.31
N GLU A 25 -5.50 4.57 5.37
CA GLU A 25 -5.18 5.99 5.38
C GLU A 25 -5.59 6.64 4.06
N GLN A 26 -6.01 7.90 4.16
CA GLN A 26 -6.41 8.63 2.98
C GLN A 26 -5.23 9.34 2.34
N PHE A 27 -5.13 9.18 1.03
CA PHE A 27 -4.12 9.83 0.21
C PHE A 27 -4.85 10.51 -0.95
N PRO A 28 -4.17 11.44 -1.65
CA PRO A 28 -4.80 12.09 -2.81
C PRO A 28 -4.98 11.16 -4.02
N PHE A 29 -4.67 9.87 -3.85
CA PHE A 29 -4.85 8.84 -4.87
C PHE A 29 -5.13 7.51 -4.19
N GLY A 30 -5.84 6.64 -4.89
CA GLY A 30 -6.08 5.29 -4.40
C GLY A 30 -5.01 4.34 -4.92
N PHE A 31 -4.62 3.36 -4.11
CA PHE A 31 -3.61 2.38 -4.51
C PHE A 31 -3.75 1.12 -3.65
N PHE A 32 -3.28 0.02 -4.19
CA PHE A 32 -3.20 -1.24 -3.47
C PHE A 32 -2.14 -2.12 -4.14
N GLY A 33 -1.74 -3.18 -3.45
CA GLY A 33 -0.77 -4.12 -3.99
C GLY A 33 -1.32 -5.53 -3.99
N GLU A 34 -0.77 -6.40 -4.82
CA GLU A 34 -1.17 -7.79 -4.87
C GLU A 34 -0.04 -8.66 -5.39
N GLY A 35 -0.10 -9.95 -5.06
CA GLY A 35 0.91 -10.90 -5.47
C GLY A 35 0.59 -12.30 -5.03
N CYS A 36 1.42 -13.25 -5.47
CA CYS A 36 1.25 -14.66 -5.17
C CYS A 36 1.91 -15.06 -3.85
N SER A 37 2.52 -14.12 -3.15
CA SER A 37 3.06 -14.33 -1.82
C SER A 37 2.92 -13.03 -1.04
N ILE A 38 3.04 -13.14 0.28
CA ILE A 38 2.97 -11.95 1.15
C ILE A 38 4.06 -10.96 0.77
N GLU A 39 5.28 -11.44 0.55
CA GLU A 39 6.40 -10.57 0.17
C GLU A 39 6.15 -9.87 -1.17
N GLU A 40 5.65 -10.61 -2.17
CA GLU A 40 5.32 -10.01 -3.45
C GLU A 40 4.26 -8.93 -3.32
N ALA A 41 3.22 -9.22 -2.55
CA ALA A 41 2.13 -8.27 -2.36
C ALA A 41 2.61 -7.00 -1.67
N LYS A 42 3.48 -7.13 -0.67
CA LYS A 42 4.06 -5.96 0.01
C LYS A 42 4.94 -5.15 -0.93
N GLN A 43 5.79 -5.82 -1.71
CA GLN A 43 6.68 -5.14 -2.64
C GLN A 43 5.87 -4.40 -3.71
N ASP A 44 4.82 -5.05 -4.21
CA ASP A 44 3.95 -4.42 -5.19
C ASP A 44 3.26 -3.19 -4.60
N PHE A 45 2.77 -3.30 -3.38
CA PHE A 45 2.12 -2.19 -2.68
C PHE A 45 3.06 -0.97 -2.58
N ILE A 46 4.30 -1.19 -2.17
CA ILE A 46 5.28 -0.10 -2.04
C ILE A 46 5.61 0.48 -3.41
N ALA A 47 5.81 -0.38 -4.42
CA ALA A 47 6.15 0.08 -5.76
C ALA A 47 5.03 0.92 -6.36
N VAL A 48 3.78 0.50 -6.19
CA VAL A 48 2.61 1.25 -6.68
C VAL A 48 2.51 2.58 -5.96
N PHE A 49 2.70 2.58 -4.63
CA PHE A 49 2.67 3.81 -3.85
C PHE A 49 3.71 4.81 -4.35
N GLU A 50 4.95 4.33 -4.54
CA GLU A 50 6.04 5.21 -4.98
C GLU A 50 5.77 5.78 -6.37
N ALA A 51 5.22 4.96 -7.26
CA ALA A 51 4.86 5.42 -8.61
C ALA A 51 3.79 6.51 -8.56
N PHE A 52 2.78 6.33 -7.72
CA PHE A 52 1.72 7.33 -7.59
C PHE A 52 2.22 8.59 -6.90
N CYS A 53 3.12 8.48 -5.93
CA CYS A 53 3.73 9.65 -5.32
C CYS A 53 4.50 10.48 -6.35
N ALA A 54 5.27 9.81 -7.20
CA ALA A 54 6.04 10.49 -8.24
C ALA A 54 5.14 11.17 -9.25
N ASP A 55 4.07 10.49 -9.65
CA ASP A 55 3.10 11.06 -10.59
C ASP A 55 2.39 12.26 -9.98
N HIS A 56 1.98 12.15 -8.71
CA HIS A 56 1.31 13.24 -8.02
C HIS A 56 2.22 14.47 -7.90
N LEU A 57 3.48 14.24 -7.55
CA LEU A 57 4.47 15.33 -7.47
C LEU A 57 4.63 16.01 -8.81
N LYS A 58 4.69 15.24 -9.88
CA LYS A 58 4.87 15.77 -11.24
C LYS A 58 3.68 16.62 -11.66
N ARG A 59 2.46 16.22 -11.26
CA ARG A 59 1.25 16.93 -11.68
C ARG A 59 0.90 18.10 -10.79
N THR A 60 1.18 18.02 -9.50
CA THR A 60 0.72 19.02 -8.54
C THR A 60 1.84 19.78 -7.83
N GLY A 61 3.06 19.27 -7.89
CA GLY A 61 4.16 19.83 -7.12
C GLY A 61 4.14 19.45 -5.64
N GLU A 62 3.18 18.62 -5.23
CA GLU A 62 3.06 18.23 -3.83
C GLU A 62 3.81 16.94 -3.53
N VAL A 63 4.65 16.98 -2.50
CA VAL A 63 5.39 15.81 -2.03
C VAL A 63 4.51 14.98 -1.11
N VAL A 64 4.45 13.69 -1.34
CA VAL A 64 3.74 12.74 -0.49
C VAL A 64 4.74 11.73 0.04
N GLU A 65 4.79 11.58 1.35
CA GLU A 65 5.67 10.62 2.02
C GLU A 65 4.86 9.84 3.04
N ALA A 66 5.16 8.56 3.17
CA ALA A 66 4.50 7.75 4.18
C ALA A 66 5.37 6.56 4.55
N THR A 67 5.20 6.10 5.80
CA THR A 67 5.77 4.83 6.24
C THR A 67 4.62 3.92 6.61
N PHE A 68 4.80 2.63 6.41
CA PHE A 68 3.74 1.65 6.59
C PHE A 68 4.14 0.57 7.60
N THR A 69 3.15 0.15 8.37
CA THR A 69 3.25 -1.02 9.23
C THR A 69 2.29 -2.05 8.66
N PHE A 70 2.82 -3.20 8.27
CA PHE A 70 2.00 -4.25 7.65
C PHE A 70 1.40 -5.13 8.74
N VAL A 71 0.11 -5.33 8.64
CA VAL A 71 -0.64 -6.19 9.57
C VAL A 71 -1.28 -7.30 8.74
N GLN A 72 -0.99 -8.54 9.10
CA GLN A 72 -1.60 -9.66 8.42
C GLN A 72 -2.96 -9.93 9.04
N ASP A 73 -3.98 -9.94 8.21
CA ASP A 73 -5.34 -10.19 8.66
C ASP A 73 -5.56 -11.70 8.74
N GLU A 74 -5.80 -12.19 9.95
CA GLU A 74 -6.02 -13.61 10.17
C GLU A 74 -7.49 -13.97 10.22
N SER A 75 -8.37 -13.01 10.04
CA SER A 75 -9.81 -13.24 10.14
C SER A 75 -10.34 -14.15 9.04
N ALA A 76 -9.54 -14.43 8.04
CA ALA A 76 -9.92 -15.30 6.95
C ALA A 76 -9.86 -16.79 7.29
N LEU A 77 -9.49 -17.14 8.49
CA LEU A 77 -9.40 -18.53 8.90
C LEU A 77 -10.76 -19.11 9.31
#